data_3a3adbba62410f35a52c3286d19e10b8
#
_entry.id   3a3adbba62410f35a52c3286d19e10b8
#
_cell.length_a   1.000
_cell.length_b   1.000
_cell.length_c   1.000
_cell.angle_alpha   90.00
_cell.angle_beta   90.00
_cell.angle_gamma   90.00
#
_symmetry.space_group_name_H-M   'P 1'
#
loop_
_entity.id
_entity.type
_entity.pdbx_description
1 polymer ?
#
loop_
_entity_poly.entity_id
_entity_poly.type
_entity_poly.pdbx_seq_one_letter_code
_entity_poly.pdbx_strand_id
1 'polypeptide(L)'
;MLETARRTTATKPARREGNFRTMVFADKGAFGADGDGETLKKNRFLSTTKEVEDLNQYWYSNRTISAMARDVEDVCAAPETRAAFLSTPSVYFSLSKEVRARSWCFDLDTQWQKEPGYVCYDFNKPIGFEGADELKGTFDMVIIDPPFITREVWEKYTETAMWLLKPGGHVMGSTIQENAPFMKELLGVEPQAFMPSIPTLVYQYYLYASYESKHLKLKNPEIPDYD
;
A
#
# COMPACT_ATOMS: atom_id res chain seq x y z
N MET A 1 -47.78 16.73 -30.05
CA MET A 1 -46.59 17.62 -30.11
C MET A 1 -45.45 16.81 -29.56
N LEU A 2 -44.54 16.42 -30.47
CA LEU A 2 -43.35 15.60 -30.15
C LEU A 2 -42.20 16.56 -29.83
N GLU A 3 -41.62 16.48 -28.64
CA GLU A 3 -40.45 17.25 -28.24
C GLU A 3 -39.21 16.37 -28.25
N THR A 4 -38.32 16.70 -29.16
CA THR A 4 -37.08 16.01 -29.51
C THR A 4 -36.01 16.26 -28.48
N ALA A 5 -35.54 15.25 -27.77
CA ALA A 5 -34.39 15.31 -26.90
C ALA A 5 -33.07 15.39 -27.72
N ARG A 6 -32.33 16.48 -27.58
CA ARG A 6 -30.98 16.68 -28.15
C ARG A 6 -29.95 15.88 -27.32
N ARG A 7 -29.30 14.93 -27.97
CA ARG A 7 -28.05 14.30 -27.48
C ARG A 7 -26.90 15.29 -27.57
N THR A 8 -26.32 15.66 -26.45
CA THR A 8 -25.02 16.35 -26.38
C THR A 8 -23.90 15.33 -26.40
N THR A 9 -23.13 15.31 -27.46
CA THR A 9 -21.89 14.53 -27.61
C THR A 9 -20.77 15.23 -26.83
N ALA A 10 -20.27 14.58 -25.76
CA ALA A 10 -19.08 15.04 -25.06
C ALA A 10 -17.83 14.72 -25.89
N THR A 11 -17.11 15.77 -26.28
CA THR A 11 -15.82 15.72 -26.95
C THR A 11 -14.72 15.31 -25.95
N LYS A 12 -14.00 14.21 -26.23
CA LYS A 12 -12.79 13.81 -25.52
C LYS A 12 -11.70 14.88 -25.64
N PRO A 13 -10.95 15.21 -24.58
CA PRO A 13 -9.80 16.09 -24.68
C PRO A 13 -8.65 15.40 -25.42
N ALA A 14 -7.96 16.17 -26.28
CA ALA A 14 -6.84 15.72 -27.09
C ALA A 14 -5.64 15.30 -26.20
N ARG A 15 -5.09 14.10 -26.47
CA ARG A 15 -3.82 13.61 -25.95
C ARG A 15 -2.69 14.55 -26.41
N ARG A 16 -1.99 15.19 -25.46
CA ARG A 16 -0.67 15.78 -25.73
C ARG A 16 0.35 14.64 -25.74
N GLU A 17 0.90 14.35 -26.91
CA GLU A 17 2.06 13.48 -27.04
C GLU A 17 3.31 14.21 -26.52
N GLY A 18 3.69 13.87 -25.28
CA GLY A 18 5.02 14.16 -24.77
C GLY A 18 5.93 12.96 -25.11
N ASN A 19 7.05 13.24 -25.80
CA ASN A 19 8.09 12.25 -26.11
C ASN A 19 8.72 11.70 -24.82
N PHE A 20 8.17 10.62 -24.30
CA PHE A 20 8.80 9.84 -23.22
C PHE A 20 9.65 8.73 -23.86
N ARG A 21 10.96 8.84 -23.66
CA ARG A 21 11.90 7.76 -23.95
C ARG A 21 11.51 6.55 -23.11
N THR A 22 11.01 5.50 -23.76
CA THR A 22 10.75 4.19 -23.14
C THR A 22 12.08 3.60 -22.67
N MET A 23 12.39 3.69 -21.39
CA MET A 23 13.45 2.88 -20.79
C MET A 23 12.90 1.47 -20.55
N VAL A 24 13.32 0.55 -21.40
CA VAL A 24 13.08 -0.88 -21.22
C VAL A 24 14.02 -1.34 -20.10
N PHE A 25 13.47 -1.59 -18.92
CA PHE A 25 14.21 -2.28 -17.86
C PHE A 25 14.31 -3.76 -18.24
N ALA A 26 15.54 -4.18 -18.59
CA ALA A 26 15.84 -5.58 -18.78
C ALA A 26 15.68 -6.33 -17.44
N ASP A 27 14.83 -7.33 -17.44
CA ASP A 27 14.71 -8.34 -16.39
C ASP A 27 16.08 -9.02 -16.20
N LYS A 28 16.82 -8.55 -15.18
CA LYS A 28 17.99 -9.25 -14.66
C LYS A 28 17.64 -9.67 -13.26
N GLY A 29 17.16 -10.92 -13.12
CA GLY A 29 17.08 -11.61 -11.86
C GLY A 29 18.45 -11.64 -11.15
N ALA A 30 18.80 -10.53 -10.51
CA ALA A 30 19.98 -10.43 -9.66
C ALA A 30 19.52 -10.62 -8.22
N PHE A 31 19.96 -11.70 -7.59
CA PHE A 31 19.89 -11.88 -6.14
C PHE A 31 20.75 -10.78 -5.50
N GLY A 32 20.09 -9.71 -5.05
CA GLY A 32 20.74 -8.68 -4.24
C GLY A 32 20.82 -9.15 -2.79
N ALA A 33 22.00 -9.09 -2.19
CA ALA A 33 22.14 -9.22 -0.75
C ALA A 33 21.62 -7.93 -0.08
N ASP A 34 20.96 -8.05 1.07
CA ASP A 34 20.66 -6.91 1.93
C ASP A 34 21.98 -6.29 2.42
N GLY A 35 21.96 -5.02 2.87
CA GLY A 35 23.16 -4.34 3.39
C GLY A 35 23.90 -5.09 4.51
N ASP A 36 23.27 -6.08 5.11
CA ASP A 36 23.74 -7.01 6.13
C ASP A 36 24.22 -8.37 5.55
N GLY A 37 24.24 -8.54 4.21
CA GLY A 37 24.68 -9.79 3.57
C GLY A 37 23.63 -10.91 3.59
N GLU A 38 22.41 -10.67 4.02
CA GLU A 38 21.35 -11.68 4.04
C GLU A 38 20.71 -11.86 2.64
N THR A 39 20.71 -13.09 2.14
CA THR A 39 20.05 -13.42 0.88
C THR A 39 18.53 -13.47 1.08
N LEU A 40 17.81 -12.56 0.43
CA LEU A 40 16.33 -12.54 0.48
C LEU A 40 15.74 -13.84 -0.03
N LYS A 41 14.92 -14.50 0.78
CA LYS A 41 14.14 -15.66 0.36
C LYS A 41 13.12 -15.25 -0.70
N LYS A 42 12.83 -16.17 -1.65
CA LYS A 42 11.79 -15.95 -2.67
C LYS A 42 10.45 -15.68 -2.00
N ASN A 43 9.82 -14.57 -2.32
CA ASN A 43 8.51 -14.23 -1.77
C ASN A 43 7.42 -15.13 -2.37
N ARG A 44 6.67 -15.81 -1.51
CA ARG A 44 5.61 -16.73 -1.93
C ARG A 44 4.45 -15.98 -2.59
N PHE A 45 4.03 -14.85 -2.04
CA PHE A 45 2.95 -14.05 -2.59
C PHE A 45 3.25 -13.66 -4.05
N LEU A 46 4.40 -13.05 -4.31
CA LEU A 46 4.81 -12.64 -5.65
C LEU A 46 4.93 -13.82 -6.64
N SER A 47 5.19 -15.04 -6.16
CA SER A 47 5.31 -16.22 -7.02
C SER A 47 3.97 -16.87 -7.35
N THR A 48 2.90 -16.55 -6.64
CA THR A 48 1.58 -17.21 -6.77
C THR A 48 0.44 -16.25 -7.10
N THR A 49 0.65 -14.95 -6.96
CA THR A 49 -0.39 -13.91 -7.13
C THR A 49 -0.02 -12.96 -8.25
N LYS A 50 -0.93 -12.81 -9.21
CA LYS A 50 -0.76 -11.88 -10.33
C LYS A 50 -1.48 -10.57 -10.03
N GLU A 51 -0.98 -9.48 -10.59
CA GLU A 51 -1.65 -8.18 -10.61
C GLU A 51 -2.95 -8.27 -11.42
N VAL A 52 -4.00 -7.62 -10.93
CA VAL A 52 -5.30 -7.48 -11.60
C VAL A 52 -5.44 -6.01 -12.02
N GLU A 53 -5.33 -5.75 -13.32
CA GLU A 53 -5.34 -4.41 -13.88
C GLU A 53 -6.64 -3.65 -13.56
N ASP A 54 -7.78 -4.32 -13.64
CA ASP A 54 -9.10 -3.73 -13.32
C ASP A 54 -9.24 -3.28 -11.86
N LEU A 55 -8.41 -3.81 -10.94
CA LEU A 55 -8.31 -3.41 -9.55
C LEU A 55 -7.17 -2.42 -9.28
N ASN A 56 -6.45 -2.01 -10.32
CA ASN A 56 -5.30 -1.12 -10.23
C ASN A 56 -4.24 -1.63 -9.24
N GLN A 57 -3.99 -2.95 -9.27
CA GLN A 57 -3.01 -3.62 -8.42
C GLN A 57 -1.61 -3.52 -9.01
N TYR A 58 -0.64 -3.10 -8.19
CA TYR A 58 0.79 -3.08 -8.50
C TYR A 58 1.55 -3.59 -7.28
N TRP A 59 2.35 -4.67 -7.47
CA TRP A 59 3.03 -5.28 -6.33
C TRP A 59 4.41 -4.67 -6.08
N TYR A 60 4.69 -4.42 -4.82
CA TYR A 60 6.05 -4.07 -4.39
C TYR A 60 7.04 -5.18 -4.73
N SER A 61 8.32 -4.80 -4.91
CA SER A 61 9.42 -5.76 -5.00
C SER A 61 9.52 -6.63 -3.73
N ASN A 62 10.19 -7.77 -3.86
CA ASN A 62 10.44 -8.64 -2.71
C ASN A 62 11.18 -7.92 -1.57
N ARG A 63 12.14 -7.06 -1.90
CA ARG A 63 12.91 -6.27 -0.91
C ARG A 63 12.01 -5.29 -0.19
N THR A 64 11.18 -4.57 -0.91
CA THR A 64 10.23 -3.61 -0.33
C THR A 64 9.24 -4.31 0.59
N ILE A 65 8.62 -5.41 0.14
CA ILE A 65 7.72 -6.21 0.98
C ILE A 65 8.43 -6.69 2.25
N SER A 66 9.67 -7.18 2.12
CA SER A 66 10.44 -7.67 3.27
C SER A 66 10.75 -6.57 4.28
N ALA A 67 11.12 -5.37 3.82
CA ALA A 67 11.38 -4.22 4.71
C ALA A 67 10.11 -3.80 5.46
N MET A 68 8.98 -3.66 4.74
CA MET A 68 7.70 -3.29 5.34
C MET A 68 7.21 -4.37 6.32
N ALA A 69 7.30 -5.65 5.97
CA ALA A 69 6.87 -6.75 6.84
C ALA A 69 7.68 -6.83 8.13
N ARG A 70 9.01 -6.67 8.07
CA ARG A 70 9.88 -6.63 9.25
C ARG A 70 9.50 -5.46 10.18
N ASP A 71 9.21 -4.30 9.61
CA ASP A 71 8.83 -3.12 10.38
C ASP A 71 7.48 -3.31 11.10
N VAL A 72 6.51 -3.92 10.40
CA VAL A 72 5.23 -4.33 11.03
C VAL A 72 5.46 -5.35 12.13
N GLU A 73 6.31 -6.35 11.93
CA GLU A 73 6.61 -7.38 12.92
C GLU A 73 7.30 -6.82 14.16
N ASP A 74 8.16 -5.80 13.99
CA ASP A 74 8.77 -5.08 15.11
C ASP A 74 7.74 -4.29 15.93
N VAL A 75 6.84 -3.55 15.27
CA VAL A 75 5.76 -2.80 15.93
C VAL A 75 4.77 -3.77 16.60
N CYS A 76 4.47 -4.87 15.93
CA CYS A 76 3.55 -5.90 16.40
C CYS A 76 4.27 -7.07 17.11
N ALA A 77 5.38 -6.82 17.81
CA ALA A 77 6.14 -7.89 18.48
C ALA A 77 5.36 -8.50 19.67
N ALA A 78 4.60 -7.69 20.40
CA ALA A 78 3.82 -8.18 21.53
C ALA A 78 2.58 -8.98 21.07
N PRO A 79 2.21 -10.08 21.76
CA PRO A 79 1.12 -10.97 21.31
C PRO A 79 -0.26 -10.30 21.21
N GLU A 80 -0.49 -9.22 21.94
CA GLU A 80 -1.74 -8.46 21.95
C GLU A 80 -1.83 -7.39 20.86
N THR A 81 -0.72 -7.10 20.16
CA THR A 81 -0.68 -6.08 19.12
C THR A 81 -1.20 -6.60 17.78
N ARG A 82 -1.85 -5.74 17.02
CA ARG A 82 -2.54 -6.07 15.77
C ARG A 82 -2.25 -5.05 14.68
N ALA A 83 -2.19 -5.51 13.43
CA ALA A 83 -2.07 -4.64 12.27
C ALA A 83 -3.26 -4.80 11.30
N ALA A 84 -3.69 -3.69 10.70
CA ALA A 84 -4.66 -3.66 9.62
C ALA A 84 -3.97 -3.22 8.32
N PHE A 85 -4.26 -3.92 7.24
CA PHE A 85 -3.67 -3.71 5.92
C PHE A 85 -4.76 -3.24 4.96
N LEU A 86 -4.80 -1.95 4.68
CA LEU A 86 -5.78 -1.34 3.78
C LEU A 86 -5.21 -1.36 2.36
N SER A 87 -5.73 -2.27 1.53
CA SER A 87 -5.29 -2.53 0.14
C SER A 87 -3.78 -2.84 0.03
N THR A 88 -3.22 -3.56 1.03
CA THR A 88 -1.80 -3.93 1.07
C THR A 88 -1.61 -5.45 1.22
N PRO A 89 -2.24 -6.28 0.39
CA PRO A 89 -2.23 -7.73 0.58
C PRO A 89 -0.84 -8.34 0.43
N SER A 90 0.03 -7.76 -0.40
CA SER A 90 1.39 -8.28 -0.61
C SER A 90 2.23 -8.30 0.67
N VAL A 91 2.07 -7.29 1.54
CA VAL A 91 2.74 -7.23 2.83
C VAL A 91 2.05 -8.14 3.85
N TYR A 92 0.71 -8.12 3.93
CA TYR A 92 -0.07 -8.98 4.82
C TYR A 92 0.28 -10.47 4.65
N PHE A 93 0.28 -10.98 3.42
CA PHE A 93 0.59 -12.39 3.13
C PHE A 93 2.07 -12.74 3.31
N SER A 94 2.92 -11.75 3.49
CA SER A 94 4.37 -11.91 3.72
C SER A 94 4.79 -11.88 5.18
N LEU A 95 3.85 -11.61 6.10
CA LEU A 95 4.07 -11.69 7.54
C LEU A 95 4.32 -13.13 8.01
N SER A 96 4.97 -13.27 9.17
CA SER A 96 5.00 -14.52 9.93
C SER A 96 3.58 -15.01 10.23
N LYS A 97 3.43 -16.30 10.43
CA LYS A 97 2.11 -16.88 10.73
C LYS A 97 1.50 -16.31 12.01
N GLU A 98 2.34 -16.05 12.99
CA GLU A 98 1.98 -15.54 14.31
C GLU A 98 1.41 -14.12 14.22
N VAL A 99 2.07 -13.21 13.50
CA VAL A 99 1.61 -11.83 13.33
C VAL A 99 0.40 -11.79 12.40
N ARG A 100 0.43 -12.55 11.29
CA ARG A 100 -0.69 -12.60 10.35
C ARG A 100 -1.97 -13.13 11.00
N ALA A 101 -1.90 -14.12 11.88
CA ALA A 101 -3.07 -14.71 12.55
C ALA A 101 -3.86 -13.71 13.42
N ARG A 102 -3.26 -12.58 13.79
CA ARG A 102 -3.90 -11.50 14.57
C ARG A 102 -3.97 -10.17 13.80
N SER A 103 -3.76 -10.21 12.50
CA SER A 103 -3.83 -9.05 11.58
C SER A 103 -4.99 -9.21 10.59
N TRP A 104 -5.44 -8.10 10.01
CA TRP A 104 -6.55 -8.08 9.04
C TRP A 104 -6.15 -7.46 7.72
N CYS A 105 -6.63 -8.04 6.62
CA CYS A 105 -6.46 -7.56 5.26
C CYS A 105 -7.79 -7.01 4.74
N PHE A 106 -7.86 -5.71 4.55
CA PHE A 106 -9.00 -4.98 3.99
C PHE A 106 -8.75 -4.76 2.51
N ASP A 107 -9.47 -5.45 1.65
CA ASP A 107 -9.27 -5.37 0.21
C ASP A 107 -10.57 -5.62 -0.55
N LEU A 108 -10.72 -5.02 -1.72
CA LEU A 108 -11.86 -5.23 -2.59
C LEU A 108 -11.78 -6.57 -3.34
N ASP A 109 -10.57 -7.11 -3.50
CA ASP A 109 -10.34 -8.35 -4.23
C ASP A 109 -10.77 -9.56 -3.40
N THR A 110 -11.84 -10.20 -3.83
CA THR A 110 -12.46 -11.35 -3.15
C THR A 110 -11.67 -12.65 -3.30
N GLN A 111 -10.55 -12.67 -4.02
CA GLN A 111 -9.72 -13.89 -4.12
C GLN A 111 -9.23 -14.37 -2.75
N TRP A 112 -9.12 -13.47 -1.77
CA TRP A 112 -8.67 -13.77 -0.41
C TRP A 112 -9.78 -13.99 0.61
N GLN A 113 -11.06 -14.08 0.19
CA GLN A 113 -12.22 -14.24 1.08
C GLN A 113 -12.18 -15.46 2.01
N LYS A 114 -11.28 -16.43 1.76
CA LYS A 114 -11.06 -17.61 2.62
C LYS A 114 -10.04 -17.38 3.73
N GLU A 115 -9.30 -16.26 3.69
CA GLU A 115 -8.36 -15.90 4.75
C GLU A 115 -9.15 -15.43 5.98
N PRO A 116 -8.89 -15.96 7.19
CA PRO A 116 -9.66 -15.61 8.39
C PRO A 116 -9.65 -14.11 8.74
N GLY A 117 -8.57 -13.41 8.41
CA GLY A 117 -8.41 -11.96 8.63
C GLY A 117 -8.85 -11.11 7.43
N TYR A 118 -9.50 -11.67 6.42
CA TYR A 118 -9.96 -10.88 5.28
C TYR A 118 -11.26 -10.13 5.58
N VAL A 119 -11.29 -8.86 5.16
CA VAL A 119 -12.48 -7.98 5.17
C VAL A 119 -12.68 -7.45 3.76
N CYS A 120 -13.86 -7.68 3.18
CA CYS A 120 -14.22 -7.07 1.89
C CYS A 120 -14.40 -5.56 2.09
N TYR A 121 -13.50 -4.77 1.50
CA TYR A 121 -13.38 -3.35 1.76
C TYR A 121 -13.52 -2.53 0.47
N ASP A 122 -14.53 -1.67 0.44
CA ASP A 122 -14.72 -0.64 -0.57
C ASP A 122 -14.45 0.74 0.07
N PHE A 123 -13.37 1.40 -0.34
CA PHE A 123 -13.00 2.70 0.19
C PHE A 123 -14.06 3.80 -0.04
N ASN A 124 -15.00 3.60 -0.96
CA ASN A 124 -16.14 4.50 -1.12
C ASN A 124 -17.15 4.42 0.03
N LYS A 125 -16.98 3.43 0.92
CA LYS A 125 -17.73 3.24 2.16
C LYS A 125 -16.73 3.01 3.31
N PRO A 126 -15.99 4.03 3.75
CA PRO A 126 -14.82 3.88 4.62
C PRO A 126 -15.03 3.05 5.88
N ILE A 127 -16.22 3.13 6.50
CA ILE A 127 -16.61 2.36 7.69
C ILE A 127 -17.83 1.46 7.42
N GLY A 128 -18.13 1.18 6.13
CA GLY A 128 -19.29 0.38 5.70
C GLY A 128 -18.99 -1.11 5.52
N PHE A 129 -17.91 -1.62 6.08
CA PHE A 129 -17.54 -3.05 6.02
C PHE A 129 -18.13 -3.84 7.19
N GLU A 130 -18.26 -5.14 7.00
CA GLU A 130 -18.76 -6.05 8.04
C GLU A 130 -17.82 -6.08 9.25
N GLY A 131 -18.37 -5.99 10.45
CA GLY A 131 -17.58 -5.96 11.70
C GLY A 131 -16.91 -4.62 12.02
N ALA A 132 -17.32 -3.52 11.38
CA ALA A 132 -16.67 -2.21 11.57
C ALA A 132 -16.69 -1.73 13.03
N ASP A 133 -17.80 -1.94 13.74
CA ASP A 133 -17.93 -1.52 15.15
C ASP A 133 -17.06 -2.37 16.07
N GLU A 134 -16.94 -3.69 15.83
CA GLU A 134 -16.12 -4.61 16.61
C GLU A 134 -14.61 -4.35 16.42
N LEU A 135 -14.23 -3.83 15.25
CA LEU A 135 -12.84 -3.54 14.91
C LEU A 135 -12.41 -2.11 15.28
N LYS A 136 -13.36 -1.25 15.70
CA LYS A 136 -13.08 0.13 16.06
C LYS A 136 -12.06 0.24 17.19
N GLY A 137 -10.98 0.99 16.94
CA GLY A 137 -9.94 1.27 17.94
C GLY A 137 -9.22 0.03 18.45
N THR A 138 -9.09 -1.02 17.63
CA THR A 138 -8.48 -2.28 18.07
C THR A 138 -7.09 -2.54 17.50
N PHE A 139 -6.62 -1.73 16.55
CA PHE A 139 -5.33 -1.92 15.87
C PHE A 139 -4.26 -0.99 16.41
N ASP A 140 -3.05 -1.54 16.54
CA ASP A 140 -1.86 -0.81 16.96
C ASP A 140 -1.15 -0.17 15.75
N MET A 141 -1.39 -0.71 14.55
CA MET A 141 -0.80 -0.23 13.31
C MET A 141 -1.76 -0.39 12.13
N VAL A 142 -1.76 0.59 11.21
CA VAL A 142 -2.46 0.53 9.93
C VAL A 142 -1.48 0.78 8.79
N ILE A 143 -1.50 -0.09 7.78
CA ILE A 143 -0.69 0.01 6.57
C ILE A 143 -1.63 0.32 5.39
N ILE A 144 -1.30 1.33 4.58
CA ILE A 144 -2.20 1.89 3.57
C ILE A 144 -1.50 1.99 2.21
N ASP A 145 -2.09 1.38 1.19
CA ASP A 145 -1.65 1.49 -0.20
C ASP A 145 -2.87 1.56 -1.13
N PRO A 146 -3.46 2.76 -1.30
CA PRO A 146 -4.70 2.90 -2.05
C PRO A 146 -4.48 2.72 -3.56
N PRO A 147 -5.50 2.22 -4.30
CA PRO A 147 -5.40 2.04 -5.76
C PRO A 147 -5.30 3.36 -6.53
N PHE A 148 -5.59 4.49 -5.89
CA PHE A 148 -5.48 5.83 -6.47
C PHE A 148 -4.87 6.81 -5.49
N ILE A 149 -4.01 7.71 -5.99
CA ILE A 149 -3.18 8.62 -5.19
C ILE A 149 -3.80 10.00 -4.94
N THR A 150 -5.06 10.21 -5.31
CA THR A 150 -5.72 11.51 -5.13
C THR A 150 -5.99 11.81 -3.66
N ARG A 151 -6.01 13.10 -3.28
CA ARG A 151 -6.36 13.53 -1.92
C ARG A 151 -7.71 12.97 -1.48
N GLU A 152 -8.73 13.00 -2.34
CA GLU A 152 -10.07 12.47 -2.03
C GLU A 152 -10.03 11.00 -1.59
N VAL A 153 -9.23 10.17 -2.29
CA VAL A 153 -9.09 8.75 -1.94
C VAL A 153 -8.35 8.61 -0.60
N TRP A 154 -7.28 9.38 -0.40
CA TRP A 154 -6.54 9.38 0.87
C TRP A 154 -7.39 9.83 2.06
N GLU A 155 -8.30 10.80 1.89
CA GLU A 155 -9.25 11.21 2.93
C GLU A 155 -10.16 10.04 3.35
N LYS A 156 -10.66 9.25 2.41
CA LYS A 156 -11.48 8.06 2.68
C LYS A 156 -10.68 6.96 3.41
N TYR A 157 -9.44 6.70 2.97
CA TYR A 157 -8.55 5.76 3.67
C TYR A 157 -8.16 6.24 5.05
N THR A 158 -7.97 7.55 5.23
CA THR A 158 -7.72 8.16 6.53
C THR A 158 -8.89 7.95 7.48
N GLU A 159 -10.13 8.13 7.02
CA GLU A 159 -11.34 7.88 7.81
C GLU A 159 -11.35 6.44 8.33
N THR A 160 -11.08 5.46 7.46
CA THR A 160 -10.99 4.05 7.84
C THR A 160 -9.84 3.81 8.84
N ALA A 161 -8.66 4.34 8.55
CA ALA A 161 -7.48 4.15 9.40
C ALA A 161 -7.70 4.71 10.81
N MET A 162 -8.24 5.92 10.92
CA MET A 162 -8.54 6.55 12.22
C MET A 162 -9.67 5.86 12.97
N TRP A 163 -10.60 5.20 12.27
CA TRP A 163 -11.61 4.36 12.88
C TRP A 163 -11.01 3.10 13.52
N LEU A 164 -10.07 2.47 12.83
CA LEU A 164 -9.45 1.21 13.24
C LEU A 164 -8.37 1.37 14.32
N LEU A 165 -7.64 2.49 14.32
CA LEU A 165 -6.49 2.70 15.20
C LEU A 165 -6.87 2.91 16.65
N LYS A 166 -6.09 2.31 17.55
CA LYS A 166 -6.02 2.70 18.95
C LYS A 166 -5.45 4.12 19.09
N PRO A 167 -5.78 4.84 20.19
CA PRO A 167 -5.06 6.07 20.51
C PRO A 167 -3.54 5.82 20.57
N GLY A 168 -2.76 6.62 19.83
CA GLY A 168 -1.30 6.46 19.75
C GLY A 168 -0.84 5.34 18.80
N GLY A 169 -1.74 4.72 18.04
CA GLY A 169 -1.39 3.73 17.03
C GLY A 169 -0.59 4.33 15.87
N HIS A 170 0.08 3.47 15.13
CA HIS A 170 1.02 3.83 14.07
C HIS A 170 0.42 3.70 12.67
N VAL A 171 0.86 4.57 11.77
CA VAL A 171 0.48 4.53 10.35
C VAL A 171 1.72 4.38 9.49
N MET A 172 1.64 3.49 8.50
CA MET A 172 2.55 3.41 7.36
C MET A 172 1.72 3.54 6.08
N GLY A 173 2.21 4.27 5.09
CA GLY A 173 1.54 4.37 3.79
C GLY A 173 2.51 4.60 2.66
N SER A 174 2.05 4.42 1.42
CA SER A 174 2.87 4.71 0.24
C SER A 174 2.13 5.58 -0.78
N THR A 175 2.83 6.58 -1.29
CA THR A 175 2.35 7.46 -2.36
C THR A 175 3.50 8.25 -2.97
N ILE A 176 3.20 9.10 -3.96
CA ILE A 176 4.19 9.98 -4.58
C ILE A 176 4.62 11.12 -3.65
N GLN A 177 5.79 11.72 -3.92
CA GLN A 177 6.36 12.78 -3.09
C GLN A 177 5.49 14.04 -3.01
N GLU A 178 4.80 14.37 -4.09
CA GLU A 178 3.93 15.54 -4.20
C GLU A 178 2.78 15.52 -3.19
N ASN A 179 2.44 14.36 -2.69
CA ASN A 179 1.37 14.16 -1.70
C ASN A 179 1.84 14.41 -0.25
N ALA A 180 3.14 14.57 0.01
CA ALA A 180 3.69 14.74 1.35
C ALA A 180 2.97 15.81 2.22
N PRO A 181 2.59 17.00 1.69
CA PRO A 181 1.90 17.99 2.51
C PRO A 181 0.58 17.51 3.09
N PHE A 182 -0.29 16.89 2.28
CA PHE A 182 -1.56 16.40 2.79
C PHE A 182 -1.43 15.08 3.57
N MET A 183 -0.43 14.24 3.28
CA MET A 183 -0.11 13.05 4.07
C MET A 183 0.23 13.42 5.52
N LYS A 184 1.02 14.48 5.70
CA LYS A 184 1.31 15.04 7.03
C LYS A 184 0.07 15.61 7.70
N GLU A 185 -0.74 16.37 6.95
CA GLU A 185 -1.99 16.95 7.44
C GLU A 185 -3.00 15.88 7.91
N LEU A 186 -3.23 14.84 7.10
CA LEU A 186 -4.27 13.85 7.34
C LEU A 186 -3.85 12.79 8.38
N LEU A 187 -2.61 12.33 8.34
CA LEU A 187 -2.14 11.16 9.07
C LEU A 187 -0.94 11.41 9.98
N GLY A 188 -0.36 12.63 9.96
CA GLY A 188 0.83 12.94 10.74
C GLY A 188 2.08 12.15 10.33
N VAL A 189 2.12 11.64 9.10
CA VAL A 189 3.22 10.81 8.61
C VAL A 189 4.29 11.64 7.91
N GLU A 190 5.54 11.16 7.96
CA GLU A 190 6.71 11.77 7.30
C GLU A 190 7.34 10.79 6.30
N PRO A 191 7.95 11.28 5.20
CA PRO A 191 8.62 10.42 4.23
C PRO A 191 9.82 9.73 4.85
N GLN A 192 10.04 8.47 4.47
CA GLN A 192 11.13 7.64 4.93
C GLN A 192 12.28 7.62 3.91
N ALA A 193 13.51 7.32 4.36
CA ALA A 193 14.66 7.21 3.48
C ALA A 193 14.58 6.00 2.53
N PHE A 194 13.89 4.93 2.94
CA PHE A 194 13.64 3.76 2.11
C PHE A 194 12.49 4.05 1.13
N MET A 195 12.81 4.29 -0.12
CA MET A 195 11.82 4.40 -1.18
C MET A 195 11.39 3.01 -1.67
N PRO A 196 10.09 2.73 -1.83
CA PRO A 196 9.63 1.43 -2.32
C PRO A 196 9.95 1.25 -3.80
N SER A 197 10.28 0.02 -4.19
CA SER A 197 10.36 -0.41 -5.58
C SER A 197 9.07 -1.11 -5.95
N ILE A 198 8.41 -0.64 -7.00
CA ILE A 198 7.20 -1.21 -7.62
C ILE A 198 7.52 -1.43 -9.09
N PRO A 199 7.97 -2.65 -9.49
CA PRO A 199 8.59 -2.89 -10.81
C PRO A 199 7.71 -2.54 -12.02
N THR A 200 6.40 -2.65 -11.87
CA THR A 200 5.42 -2.42 -12.95
C THR A 200 4.87 -0.99 -12.98
N LEU A 201 5.19 -0.17 -11.98
CA LEU A 201 4.70 1.21 -11.86
C LEU A 201 5.72 2.21 -12.41
N VAL A 202 5.26 3.18 -13.21
CA VAL A 202 6.13 4.19 -13.86
C VAL A 202 6.50 5.36 -12.95
N TYR A 203 5.81 5.52 -11.83
CA TYR A 203 6.05 6.60 -10.87
C TYR A 203 6.86 6.09 -9.67
N GLN A 204 7.81 6.91 -9.20
CA GLN A 204 8.51 6.61 -7.95
C GLN A 204 7.63 7.00 -6.76
N TYR A 205 7.35 6.01 -5.91
CA TYR A 205 6.65 6.21 -4.64
C TYR A 205 7.63 6.43 -3.49
N TYR A 206 7.11 6.95 -2.40
CA TYR A 206 7.77 7.08 -1.11
C TYR A 206 6.98 6.33 -0.05
N LEU A 207 7.67 5.74 0.90
CA LEU A 207 7.05 5.27 2.13
C LEU A 207 6.96 6.41 3.13
N TYR A 208 5.86 6.45 3.85
CA TYR A 208 5.57 7.42 4.90
C TYR A 208 5.26 6.67 6.19
N ALA A 209 5.72 7.18 7.33
CA ALA A 209 5.45 6.59 8.63
C ALA A 209 5.18 7.67 9.70
N SER A 210 4.31 7.38 10.67
CA SER A 210 4.03 8.24 11.83
C SER A 210 4.94 7.96 13.02
N TYR A 211 5.91 7.08 12.86
CA TYR A 211 6.83 6.60 13.90
C TYR A 211 8.24 6.46 13.35
N GLU A 212 9.22 6.30 14.24
CA GLU A 212 10.61 6.07 13.85
C GLU A 212 10.81 4.59 13.51
N SER A 213 10.92 4.30 12.20
CA SER A 213 11.16 2.94 11.70
C SER A 213 12.63 2.54 11.84
N LYS A 214 12.89 1.25 12.12
CA LYS A 214 14.26 0.70 12.10
C LYS A 214 14.67 0.24 10.70
N HIS A 215 13.73 -0.24 9.90
CA HIS A 215 13.99 -0.87 8.60
C HIS A 215 13.89 0.10 7.42
N LEU A 216 13.28 1.28 7.63
CA LEU A 216 13.08 2.28 6.58
C LEU A 216 14.06 3.46 6.64
N LYS A 217 15.11 3.38 7.48
CA LYS A 217 16.13 4.42 7.65
C LYS A 217 17.19 4.45 6.55
N LEU A 218 17.43 3.33 5.88
CA LEU A 218 18.45 3.22 4.84
C LEU A 218 17.81 3.29 3.47
N LYS A 219 18.57 3.78 2.48
CA LYS A 219 18.10 3.79 1.08
C LYS A 219 17.86 2.37 0.59
N ASN A 220 16.81 2.20 -0.22
CA ASN A 220 16.57 0.95 -0.94
C ASN A 220 17.59 0.81 -2.08
N PRO A 221 18.45 -0.22 -2.09
CA PRO A 221 19.44 -0.42 -3.14
C PRO A 221 18.84 -0.77 -4.52
N GLU A 222 17.55 -1.08 -4.59
CA GLU A 222 16.83 -1.27 -5.86
C GLU A 222 16.50 0.06 -6.55
N ILE A 223 16.57 1.19 -5.84
CA ILE A 223 16.29 2.51 -6.38
C ILE A 223 17.63 3.20 -6.70
N PRO A 224 17.89 3.52 -7.99
CA PRO A 224 19.08 4.22 -8.40
C PRO A 224 19.21 5.60 -7.71
N ASP A 225 20.44 6.02 -7.41
CA ASP A 225 20.68 7.42 -7.08
C ASP A 225 20.43 8.27 -8.34
N TYR A 226 19.52 9.22 -8.25
CA TYR A 226 19.34 10.23 -9.28
C TYR A 226 20.30 11.38 -8.94
N ASP A 227 21.40 11.45 -9.71
CA ASP A 227 22.32 12.60 -9.71
C ASP A 227 21.68 13.84 -10.36
#